data_8ec202ddde1b8af0b80ae91656f960c6
#
_entry.id   8ec202ddde1b8af0b80ae91656f960c6
#
_cell.length_a   1.000
_cell.length_b   1.000
_cell.length_c   1.000
_cell.angle_alpha   90.00
_cell.angle_beta   90.00
_cell.angle_gamma   90.00
#
_symmetry.space_group_name_H-M   'P 1'
#
loop_
_entity.id
_entity.type
_entity.pdbx_description
1 polymer ?
#
loop_
_entity_poly.entity_id
_entity_poly.type
_entity_poly.pdbx_seq_one_letter_code
_entity_poly.pdbx_strand_id
1 'polypeptide(L)'
;MATSSSQSLRISTSKQATRLTPAQKKFNTLIGRINRQRKRLAEWQEIMPIYQEEVLKTFQPLRDSYAGFQAQMVELLDNHWVNNRFSRLQKEKVSHIIKDICVELINDHGRDDLKPIANRHSDIDFDDQQEQMKAMGEDVLRAMLEAEFGIDPGHVELDMDDPYG
;
A
#
# COMPACT_ATOMS: atom_id res chain seq x y z
N MET A 1 -17.33 -22.92 21.82
CA MET A 1 -17.06 -23.25 20.42
C MET A 1 -18.37 -23.78 19.82
N ALA A 2 -19.13 -22.91 19.18
CA ALA A 2 -20.37 -23.31 18.52
C ALA A 2 -20.06 -23.46 17.02
N THR A 3 -19.96 -24.72 16.56
CA THR A 3 -19.89 -25.05 15.14
C THR A 3 -21.22 -24.71 14.51
N SER A 4 -21.34 -23.55 13.90
CA SER A 4 -22.49 -23.17 13.09
C SER A 4 -22.50 -24.07 11.85
N SER A 5 -23.27 -25.14 11.92
CA SER A 5 -23.56 -25.99 10.78
C SER A 5 -24.35 -25.19 9.76
N SER A 6 -23.67 -24.63 8.76
CA SER A 6 -24.33 -23.95 7.66
C SER A 6 -25.07 -24.97 6.79
N GLN A 7 -26.35 -25.18 7.08
CA GLN A 7 -27.23 -25.92 6.19
C GLN A 7 -27.32 -25.20 4.85
N SER A 8 -26.77 -25.80 3.79
CA SER A 8 -26.87 -25.26 2.45
C SER A 8 -28.32 -25.33 1.96
N LEU A 9 -28.98 -24.16 1.89
CA LEU A 9 -30.31 -24.03 1.30
C LEU A 9 -30.27 -24.44 -0.19
N ARG A 10 -30.90 -25.55 -0.55
CA ARG A 10 -31.06 -25.97 -1.94
C ARG A 10 -32.52 -26.29 -2.22
N ILE A 11 -33.02 -25.79 -3.33
CA ILE A 11 -34.34 -26.24 -3.85
C ILE A 11 -34.14 -27.57 -4.54
N SER A 12 -34.75 -28.62 -3.99
CA SER A 12 -34.85 -29.94 -4.63
C SER A 12 -36.15 -30.07 -5.43
N THR A 13 -36.15 -30.95 -6.42
CA THR A 13 -37.41 -31.34 -7.09
C THR A 13 -38.31 -32.07 -6.12
N SER A 14 -39.59 -31.66 -6.02
CA SER A 14 -40.60 -32.46 -5.34
C SER A 14 -40.82 -33.75 -6.11
N LYS A 15 -41.32 -34.82 -5.44
CA LYS A 15 -41.57 -36.12 -6.06
C LYS A 15 -42.52 -36.10 -7.27
N GLN A 16 -43.18 -34.94 -7.53
CA GLN A 16 -44.11 -34.73 -8.63
C GLN A 16 -43.59 -33.86 -9.76
N ALA A 17 -42.46 -33.16 -9.58
CA ALA A 17 -41.91 -32.27 -10.61
C ALA A 17 -40.58 -32.83 -11.17
N THR A 18 -40.60 -33.24 -12.43
CA THR A 18 -39.46 -33.88 -13.10
C THR A 18 -38.33 -32.88 -13.47
N ARG A 19 -38.57 -31.60 -13.42
CA ARG A 19 -37.58 -30.55 -13.79
C ARG A 19 -37.73 -29.27 -12.97
N LEU A 20 -36.58 -28.71 -12.56
CA LEU A 20 -36.52 -27.39 -11.93
C LEU A 20 -36.89 -26.30 -12.92
N THR A 21 -37.64 -25.30 -12.47
CA THR A 21 -37.90 -24.08 -13.27
C THR A 21 -36.62 -23.31 -13.53
N PRO A 22 -36.57 -22.43 -14.56
CA PRO A 22 -35.39 -21.57 -14.80
C PRO A 22 -35.02 -20.71 -13.58
N ALA A 23 -35.98 -20.19 -12.83
CA ALA A 23 -35.79 -19.43 -11.62
C ALA A 23 -35.14 -20.27 -10.50
N GLN A 24 -35.61 -21.50 -10.29
CA GLN A 24 -35.02 -22.41 -9.30
C GLN A 24 -33.60 -22.84 -9.66
N LYS A 25 -33.31 -23.03 -10.95
CA LYS A 25 -31.93 -23.28 -11.43
C LYS A 25 -31.03 -22.12 -11.15
N LYS A 26 -31.46 -20.87 -11.47
CA LYS A 26 -30.73 -19.63 -11.20
C LYS A 26 -30.47 -19.47 -9.70
N PHE A 27 -31.47 -19.70 -8.85
CA PHE A 27 -31.32 -19.65 -7.39
C PHE A 27 -30.25 -20.63 -6.91
N ASN A 28 -30.34 -21.92 -7.30
CA ASN A 28 -29.34 -22.92 -6.90
C ASN A 28 -27.93 -22.58 -7.40
N THR A 29 -27.80 -21.97 -8.58
CA THR A 29 -26.52 -21.50 -9.10
C THR A 29 -25.95 -20.37 -8.24
N LEU A 30 -26.80 -19.41 -7.84
CA LEU A 30 -26.38 -18.30 -6.96
C LEU A 30 -25.98 -18.78 -5.57
N ILE A 31 -26.76 -19.68 -4.97
CA ILE A 31 -26.39 -20.30 -3.69
C ILE A 31 -25.04 -21.04 -3.81
N GLY A 32 -24.85 -21.78 -4.90
CA GLY A 32 -23.56 -22.42 -5.16
C GLY A 32 -22.39 -21.44 -5.29
N ARG A 33 -22.61 -20.26 -5.87
CA ARG A 33 -21.61 -19.19 -5.93
C ARG A 33 -21.33 -18.61 -4.55
N ILE A 34 -22.37 -18.27 -3.78
CA ILE A 34 -22.25 -17.76 -2.41
C ILE A 34 -21.45 -18.73 -1.54
N ASN A 35 -21.80 -20.03 -1.56
CA ASN A 35 -21.10 -21.02 -0.76
C ASN A 35 -19.61 -21.16 -1.15
N ARG A 36 -19.28 -21.08 -2.44
CA ARG A 36 -17.88 -21.06 -2.88
C ARG A 36 -17.13 -19.82 -2.38
N GLN A 37 -17.75 -18.64 -2.45
CA GLN A 37 -17.11 -17.42 -1.96
C GLN A 37 -16.94 -17.44 -0.43
N ARG A 38 -17.93 -17.93 0.30
CA ARG A 38 -17.83 -18.11 1.77
C ARG A 38 -16.69 -19.07 2.13
N LYS A 39 -16.56 -20.18 1.40
CA LYS A 39 -15.45 -21.12 1.62
C LYS A 39 -14.10 -20.45 1.37
N ARG A 40 -13.95 -19.71 0.25
CA ARG A 40 -12.72 -18.97 -0.03
C ARG A 40 -12.40 -17.93 1.04
N LEU A 41 -13.42 -17.20 1.51
CA LEU A 41 -13.24 -16.23 2.59
C LEU A 41 -12.75 -16.91 3.88
N ALA A 42 -13.35 -18.04 4.25
CA ALA A 42 -12.89 -18.80 5.42
C ALA A 42 -11.45 -19.30 5.26
N GLU A 43 -11.08 -19.81 4.09
CA GLU A 43 -9.70 -20.21 3.77
C GLU A 43 -8.73 -19.02 3.89
N TRP A 44 -9.12 -17.84 3.40
CA TRP A 44 -8.33 -16.63 3.56
C TRP A 44 -8.18 -16.19 5.02
N GLN A 45 -9.26 -16.22 5.79
CA GLN A 45 -9.25 -15.89 7.22
C GLN A 45 -8.35 -16.84 8.04
N GLU A 46 -8.23 -18.09 7.62
CA GLU A 46 -7.34 -19.06 8.25
C GLU A 46 -5.87 -18.86 7.87
N ILE A 47 -5.60 -18.54 6.60
CA ILE A 47 -4.22 -18.41 6.08
C ILE A 47 -3.61 -17.04 6.41
N MET A 48 -4.43 -15.97 6.42
CA MET A 48 -3.93 -14.60 6.59
C MET A 48 -3.11 -14.38 7.86
N PRO A 49 -3.52 -14.87 9.05
CA PRO A 49 -2.70 -14.73 10.26
C PRO A 49 -1.35 -15.42 10.14
N ILE A 50 -1.30 -16.59 9.53
CA ILE A 50 -0.06 -17.36 9.33
C ILE A 50 0.88 -16.57 8.40
N TYR A 51 0.33 -16.03 7.30
CA TYR A 51 1.10 -15.19 6.38
C TYR A 51 1.63 -13.92 7.05
N GLN A 52 0.80 -13.24 7.84
CA GLN A 52 1.22 -12.05 8.58
C GLN A 52 2.32 -12.37 9.59
N GLU A 53 2.22 -13.47 10.30
CA GLU A 53 3.25 -13.93 11.23
C GLU A 53 4.58 -14.20 10.52
N GLU A 54 4.56 -14.84 9.36
CA GLU A 54 5.76 -15.11 8.58
C GLU A 54 6.39 -13.83 8.03
N VAL A 55 5.58 -12.88 7.56
CA VAL A 55 6.05 -11.55 7.12
C VAL A 55 6.75 -10.81 8.27
N LEU A 56 6.14 -10.79 9.45
CA LEU A 56 6.73 -10.11 10.61
C LEU A 56 8.02 -10.79 11.10
N LYS A 57 8.10 -12.11 11.03
CA LYS A 57 9.27 -12.86 11.51
C LYS A 57 10.45 -12.88 10.54
N THR A 58 10.16 -12.92 9.25
CA THR A 58 11.19 -13.19 8.23
C THR A 58 11.42 -11.99 7.33
N PHE A 59 10.36 -11.46 6.73
CA PHE A 59 10.48 -10.41 5.73
C PHE A 59 10.80 -9.05 6.35
N GLN A 60 10.11 -8.68 7.43
CA GLN A 60 10.30 -7.38 8.06
C GLN A 60 11.73 -7.18 8.60
N PRO A 61 12.34 -8.12 9.34
CA PRO A 61 13.72 -7.96 9.79
C PRO A 61 14.73 -7.87 8.65
N LEU A 62 14.48 -8.56 7.55
CA LEU A 62 15.33 -8.48 6.37
C LEU A 62 15.22 -7.11 5.69
N ARG A 63 14.02 -6.58 5.57
CA ARG A 63 13.74 -5.24 5.05
C ARG A 63 14.42 -4.17 5.92
N ASP A 64 14.31 -4.28 7.24
CA ASP A 64 14.93 -3.35 8.18
C ASP A 64 16.47 -3.40 8.11
N SER A 65 17.03 -4.60 7.98
CA SER A 65 18.48 -4.78 7.80
C SER A 65 18.96 -4.15 6.48
N TYR A 66 18.20 -4.32 5.40
CA TYR A 66 18.50 -3.73 4.09
C TYR A 66 18.47 -2.19 4.17
N ALA A 67 17.43 -1.62 4.77
CA ALA A 67 17.34 -0.18 5.02
C ALA A 67 18.52 0.35 5.86
N GLY A 68 18.96 -0.42 6.87
CA GLY A 68 20.15 -0.11 7.65
C GLY A 68 21.42 -0.05 6.81
N PHE A 69 21.62 -0.98 5.88
CA PHE A 69 22.76 -0.94 4.96
C PHE A 69 22.68 0.20 3.95
N GLN A 70 21.50 0.50 3.44
CA GLN A 70 21.29 1.67 2.58
C GLN A 70 21.64 2.97 3.30
N ALA A 71 21.21 3.15 4.55
CA ALA A 71 21.55 4.32 5.34
C ALA A 71 23.06 4.45 5.55
N GLN A 72 23.76 3.38 5.93
CA GLN A 72 25.23 3.39 6.07
C GLN A 72 25.91 3.75 4.73
N MET A 73 25.40 3.25 3.61
CA MET A 73 25.92 3.60 2.30
C MET A 73 25.74 5.09 2.00
N VAL A 74 24.58 5.66 2.29
CA VAL A 74 24.30 7.10 2.13
C VAL A 74 25.27 7.95 2.97
N GLU A 75 25.44 7.62 4.24
CA GLU A 75 26.37 8.32 5.14
C GLU A 75 27.82 8.26 4.63
N LEU A 76 28.25 7.11 4.12
CA LEU A 76 29.59 6.94 3.55
C LEU A 76 29.76 7.79 2.28
N LEU A 77 28.78 7.76 1.38
CA LEU A 77 28.81 8.55 0.15
C LEU A 77 28.80 10.04 0.42
N ASP A 78 27.96 10.51 1.36
CA ASP A 78 27.92 11.92 1.77
C ASP A 78 29.25 12.37 2.36
N ASN A 79 29.85 11.55 3.23
CA ASN A 79 31.17 11.85 3.81
C ASN A 79 32.25 11.98 2.71
N HIS A 80 32.29 11.08 1.74
CA HIS A 80 33.21 11.18 0.61
C HIS A 80 32.92 12.38 -0.30
N TRP A 81 31.65 12.74 -0.47
CA TRP A 81 31.22 13.90 -1.24
C TRP A 81 31.68 15.20 -0.58
N VAL A 82 31.47 15.36 0.73
CA VAL A 82 31.92 16.53 1.53
C VAL A 82 33.44 16.65 1.51
N ASN A 83 34.16 15.53 1.63
CA ASN A 83 35.64 15.52 1.62
C ASN A 83 36.26 15.62 0.21
N ASN A 84 35.48 15.99 -0.82
CA ASN A 84 35.94 16.19 -2.19
C ASN A 84 36.66 14.96 -2.80
N ARG A 85 36.22 13.75 -2.45
CA ARG A 85 36.76 12.49 -3.01
C ARG A 85 36.25 12.18 -4.41
N PHE A 86 35.25 12.93 -4.90
CA PHE A 86 34.61 12.74 -6.19
C PHE A 86 34.97 13.88 -7.15
N SER A 87 35.11 13.58 -8.45
CA SER A 87 35.16 14.59 -9.52
C SER A 87 33.80 15.29 -9.66
N ARG A 88 33.72 16.42 -10.36
CA ARG A 88 32.48 17.18 -10.55
C ARG A 88 31.34 16.33 -11.11
N LEU A 89 31.58 15.57 -12.19
CA LEU A 89 30.57 14.70 -12.78
C LEU A 89 30.14 13.55 -11.87
N GLN A 90 31.07 13.04 -11.05
CA GLN A 90 30.74 12.01 -10.05
C GLN A 90 29.88 12.60 -8.93
N LYS A 91 30.19 13.83 -8.47
CA LYS A 91 29.41 14.52 -7.44
C LYS A 91 27.94 14.68 -7.84
N GLU A 92 27.66 15.10 -9.07
CA GLU A 92 26.29 15.23 -9.58
C GLU A 92 25.53 13.89 -9.53
N LYS A 93 26.16 12.81 -10.01
CA LYS A 93 25.56 11.48 -9.98
C LYS A 93 25.37 10.94 -8.57
N VAL A 94 26.38 11.11 -7.70
CA VAL A 94 26.33 10.65 -6.31
C VAL A 94 25.28 11.42 -5.53
N SER A 95 25.13 12.74 -5.73
CA SER A 95 24.07 13.53 -5.11
C SER A 95 22.68 13.00 -5.46
N HIS A 96 22.47 12.62 -6.72
CA HIS A 96 21.19 12.05 -7.16
C HIS A 96 20.89 10.72 -6.45
N ILE A 97 21.88 9.83 -6.39
CA ILE A 97 21.75 8.52 -5.71
C ILE A 97 21.47 8.72 -4.21
N ILE A 98 22.21 9.61 -3.55
CA ILE A 98 22.01 9.91 -2.12
C ILE A 98 20.60 10.44 -1.90
N LYS A 99 20.14 11.40 -2.71
CA LYS A 99 18.79 11.96 -2.60
C LYS A 99 17.72 10.90 -2.74
N ASP A 100 17.80 10.07 -3.79
CA ASP A 100 16.79 9.04 -4.06
C ASP A 100 16.67 8.03 -2.90
N ILE A 101 17.82 7.56 -2.39
CA ILE A 101 17.83 6.61 -1.27
C ILE A 101 17.35 7.28 0.03
N CYS A 102 17.72 8.54 0.29
CA CYS A 102 17.23 9.25 1.47
C CYS A 102 15.71 9.40 1.42
N VAL A 103 15.14 9.80 0.28
CA VAL A 103 13.68 9.94 0.12
C VAL A 103 12.97 8.62 0.39
N GLU A 104 13.46 7.52 -0.14
CA GLU A 104 12.92 6.17 0.12
C GLU A 104 13.00 5.82 1.61
N LEU A 105 14.16 6.01 2.25
CA LEU A 105 14.35 5.65 3.66
C LEU A 105 13.54 6.52 4.61
N ILE A 106 13.36 7.80 4.31
CA ILE A 106 12.54 8.70 5.13
C ILE A 106 11.07 8.29 5.01
N ASN A 107 10.56 8.10 3.79
CA ASN A 107 9.14 7.82 3.56
C ASN A 107 8.74 6.41 4.02
N ASP A 108 9.55 5.39 3.71
CA ASP A 108 9.17 3.99 3.90
C ASP A 108 9.63 3.41 5.24
N HIS A 109 10.67 4.01 5.85
CA HIS A 109 11.30 3.51 7.08
C HIS A 109 11.36 4.55 8.22
N GLY A 110 10.80 5.76 8.01
CA GLY A 110 10.76 6.81 9.04
C GLY A 110 12.14 7.31 9.48
N ARG A 111 13.15 7.28 8.58
CA ARG A 111 14.53 7.68 8.88
C ARG A 111 14.69 9.20 8.76
N ASP A 112 13.99 9.96 9.62
CA ASP A 112 14.05 11.42 9.67
C ASP A 112 15.46 11.96 9.95
N ASP A 113 16.31 11.15 10.55
CA ASP A 113 17.73 11.43 10.78
C ASP A 113 18.53 11.67 9.47
N LEU A 114 18.02 11.22 8.33
CA LEU A 114 18.62 11.41 7.01
C LEU A 114 18.20 12.72 6.30
N LYS A 115 17.19 13.45 6.81
CA LYS A 115 16.73 14.74 6.23
C LYS A 115 17.87 15.75 6.02
N PRO A 116 18.80 15.96 6.97
CA PRO A 116 19.90 16.88 6.74
C PRO A 116 20.83 16.47 5.59
N ILE A 117 20.97 15.17 5.34
CA ILE A 117 21.75 14.66 4.20
C ILE A 117 20.96 14.88 2.91
N ALA A 118 19.67 14.54 2.88
CA ALA A 118 18.80 14.76 1.73
C ALA A 118 18.80 16.22 1.30
N ASN A 119 18.65 17.16 2.24
CA ASN A 119 18.65 18.60 1.99
C ASN A 119 19.97 19.12 1.44
N ARG A 120 21.11 18.56 1.86
CA ARG A 120 22.43 18.92 1.30
C ARG A 120 22.57 18.59 -0.17
N HIS A 121 21.88 17.56 -0.63
CA HIS A 121 21.92 17.05 -2.00
C HIS A 121 20.68 17.43 -2.84
N SER A 122 19.83 18.31 -2.32
CA SER A 122 18.63 18.81 -2.99
C SER A 122 18.64 20.34 -2.99
N ASP A 123 18.05 20.95 -4.03
CA ASP A 123 17.87 22.41 -4.13
C ASP A 123 16.68 22.90 -3.29
N ILE A 124 15.79 22.00 -2.90
CA ILE A 124 14.57 22.28 -2.12
C ILE A 124 14.64 21.45 -0.84
N ASP A 125 14.23 22.03 0.28
CA ASP A 125 14.11 21.31 1.55
C ASP A 125 13.14 20.13 1.42
N PHE A 126 13.44 19.04 2.12
CA PHE A 126 12.67 17.80 2.04
C PHE A 126 11.21 18.02 2.48
N ASP A 127 11.00 18.73 3.59
CA ASP A 127 9.67 18.97 4.14
C ASP A 127 8.86 19.90 3.22
N ASP A 128 9.48 20.96 2.66
CA ASP A 128 8.85 21.83 1.66
C ASP A 128 8.47 21.07 0.39
N GLN A 129 9.32 20.13 -0.05
CA GLN A 129 9.02 19.27 -1.20
C GLN A 129 7.83 18.35 -0.94
N GLN A 130 7.73 17.79 0.26
CA GLN A 130 6.62 16.96 0.69
C GLN A 130 5.30 17.74 0.72
N GLU A 131 5.31 18.95 1.28
CA GLU A 131 4.12 19.81 1.31
C GLU A 131 3.65 20.18 -0.10
N GLN A 132 4.58 20.52 -1.01
CA GLN A 132 4.24 20.79 -2.40
C GLN A 132 3.65 19.57 -3.11
N MET A 133 4.19 18.38 -2.89
CA MET A 133 3.66 17.13 -3.47
C MET A 133 2.28 16.81 -2.91
N LYS A 134 2.05 17.02 -1.61
CA LYS A 134 0.74 16.81 -0.96
C LYS A 134 -0.31 17.77 -1.54
N ALA A 135 0.00 19.06 -1.62
CA ALA A 135 -0.87 20.07 -2.21
C ALA A 135 -1.23 19.75 -3.67
N MET A 136 -0.23 19.36 -4.48
CA MET A 136 -0.45 18.95 -5.87
C MET A 136 -1.32 17.69 -5.96
N GLY A 137 -1.12 16.72 -5.07
CA GLY A 137 -1.94 15.50 -4.99
C GLY A 137 -3.40 15.82 -4.65
N GLU A 138 -3.63 16.72 -3.71
CA GLU A 138 -4.97 17.18 -3.34
C GLU A 138 -5.66 17.88 -4.51
N ASP A 139 -4.97 18.77 -5.22
CA ASP A 139 -5.51 19.48 -6.39
C ASP A 139 -5.88 18.51 -7.52
N VAL A 140 -5.04 17.51 -7.80
CA VAL A 140 -5.32 16.48 -8.81
C VAL A 140 -6.54 15.64 -8.40
N LEU A 141 -6.60 15.22 -7.13
CA LEU A 141 -7.73 14.44 -6.62
C LEU A 141 -9.04 15.23 -6.68
N ARG A 142 -9.02 16.52 -6.31
CA ARG A 142 -10.16 17.43 -6.44
C ARG A 142 -10.62 17.54 -7.90
N ALA A 143 -9.70 17.78 -8.82
CA ALA A 143 -10.02 17.86 -10.24
C ALA A 143 -10.61 16.56 -10.79
N MET A 144 -10.12 15.38 -10.35
CA MET A 144 -10.68 14.09 -10.74
C MET A 144 -12.10 13.87 -10.18
N LEU A 145 -12.34 14.22 -8.90
CA LEU A 145 -13.67 14.11 -8.28
C LEU A 145 -14.69 15.03 -8.96
N GLU A 146 -14.30 16.24 -9.27
CA GLU A 146 -15.16 17.19 -9.99
C GLU A 146 -15.49 16.67 -11.41
N ALA A 147 -14.49 16.17 -12.15
CA ALA A 147 -14.66 15.69 -13.52
C ALA A 147 -15.49 14.39 -13.59
N GLU A 148 -15.28 13.44 -12.66
CA GLU A 148 -15.90 12.11 -12.71
C GLU A 148 -17.29 12.09 -12.04
N PHE A 149 -17.47 12.82 -10.95
CA PHE A 149 -18.67 12.77 -10.12
C PHE A 149 -19.47 14.06 -10.10
N GLY A 150 -18.96 15.17 -10.66
CA GLY A 150 -19.61 16.49 -10.61
C GLY A 150 -19.76 17.03 -9.19
N ILE A 151 -18.93 16.59 -8.25
CA ILE A 151 -18.93 17.00 -6.85
C ILE A 151 -17.84 18.07 -6.70
N ASP A 152 -18.24 19.27 -6.26
CA ASP A 152 -17.28 20.28 -5.82
C ASP A 152 -16.83 19.93 -4.37
N PRO A 153 -15.60 19.45 -4.19
CA PRO A 153 -15.10 19.06 -2.87
C PRO A 153 -14.67 20.26 -2.02
N GLY A 154 -15.05 21.49 -2.39
CA GLY A 154 -14.64 22.74 -1.73
C GLY A 154 -14.96 22.86 -0.24
N HIS A 155 -15.66 21.88 0.37
CA HIS A 155 -15.99 21.82 1.79
C HIS A 155 -15.56 20.49 2.46
N VAL A 156 -14.86 19.61 1.76
CA VAL A 156 -14.38 18.35 2.33
C VAL A 156 -12.87 18.49 2.55
N GLU A 157 -12.46 18.55 3.81
CA GLU A 157 -11.05 18.34 4.15
C GLU A 157 -10.72 16.87 3.83
N LEU A 158 -9.99 16.67 2.72
CA LEU A 158 -9.48 15.34 2.34
C LEU A 158 -8.23 15.10 3.18
N ASP A 159 -8.37 14.28 4.23
CA ASP A 159 -7.21 13.80 4.97
C ASP A 159 -6.51 12.70 4.15
N MET A 160 -5.38 13.07 3.52
CA MET A 160 -4.58 12.14 2.71
C MET A 160 -3.77 11.16 3.59
N ASP A 161 -3.68 11.41 4.89
CA ASP A 161 -2.94 10.55 5.83
C ASP A 161 -3.83 9.43 6.40
N ASP A 162 -5.17 9.58 6.33
CA ASP A 162 -6.14 8.53 6.70
C ASP A 162 -7.20 8.28 5.61
N PRO A 163 -6.89 7.46 4.60
CA PRO A 163 -7.82 7.16 3.51
C PRO A 163 -9.03 6.31 3.94
N TYR A 164 -9.13 5.89 5.20
CA TYR A 164 -10.19 5.04 5.75
C TYR A 164 -10.92 5.64 6.97
N GLY A 165 -10.64 6.91 7.30
CA GLY A 165 -11.22 7.66 8.43
C GLY A 165 -12.74 7.70 8.54
#